data_15ff814eb5664b9fbffbc5e1361056fc
#
_entry.id   15ff814eb5664b9fbffbc5e1361056fc
#
_cell.length_a   1.000
_cell.length_b   1.000
_cell.length_c   1.000
_cell.angle_alpha   90.00
_cell.angle_beta   90.00
_cell.angle_gamma   90.00
#
_symmetry.space_group_name_H-M   'P 1'
#
loop_
_entity.id
_entity.type
_entity.pdbx_description
1 polymer ?
#
loop_
_entity_poly.entity_id
_entity_poly.type
_entity_poly.pdbx_seq_one_letter_code
_entity_poly.pdbx_strand_id
1 'polypeptide(L)'
;MTLEKGKLKKTVFQNRIFYAMLIPGVALTFIFSYLPMYGVVLAFKEYSIRAGILGSKWVGLANFKTLFDIPQFWVAFKNTLVINLLKLVFAFPVPIVLAVMINSVETSYIKRPLQTILYLPHFVSWVIVAGIVFSLLDENGFLYQMLEKFGVKDFDILADKGGFLAILILSDIWKEAGWSAIIYLAALTSISGEYYEAAKVDGASNLRMFFSITLPLLMPTVSIMLILRVGGLISGGFDQIYNLYNEQVYDVADVLDTFSYRFGIGDGNFELGTAVGLFANVINIVLLLTANKITTLIGGEPLY
;
A
#
# COMPACT_ATOMS: atom_id res chain seq x y z
N MET A 1 -15.12 42.49 -9.11
CA MET A 1 -13.75 41.88 -9.15
C MET A 1 -12.71 42.62 -8.27
N THR A 2 -12.82 43.93 -8.01
CA THR A 2 -11.87 44.71 -7.19
C THR A 2 -12.07 44.57 -5.67
N LEU A 3 -13.31 44.34 -5.21
CA LEU A 3 -13.65 44.17 -3.79
C LEU A 3 -13.13 42.86 -3.19
N GLU A 4 -13.02 41.79 -3.98
CA GLU A 4 -12.45 40.48 -3.54
C GLU A 4 -10.95 40.54 -3.32
N LYS A 5 -10.20 41.27 -4.19
CA LYS A 5 -8.74 41.41 -4.05
C LYS A 5 -8.33 42.14 -2.76
N GLY A 6 -9.13 43.10 -2.29
CA GLY A 6 -8.91 43.79 -1.03
C GLY A 6 -9.12 42.92 0.20
N LYS A 7 -10.15 42.07 0.19
CA LYS A 7 -10.43 41.10 1.25
C LYS A 7 -9.35 40.03 1.32
N LEU A 8 -8.92 39.52 0.17
CA LEU A 8 -7.85 38.52 0.11
C LEU A 8 -6.53 39.03 0.70
N LYS A 9 -6.10 40.23 0.31
CA LYS A 9 -4.89 40.87 0.86
C LYS A 9 -4.97 41.06 2.38
N LYS A 10 -6.12 41.47 2.89
CA LYS A 10 -6.34 41.68 4.33
C LYS A 10 -6.28 40.30 5.07
N THR A 11 -6.91 39.28 4.53
CA THR A 11 -6.89 37.92 5.11
C THR A 11 -5.49 37.33 5.11
N VAL A 12 -4.74 37.48 4.00
CA VAL A 12 -3.33 37.02 3.92
C VAL A 12 -2.45 37.76 4.92
N PHE A 13 -2.62 39.08 5.06
CA PHE A 13 -1.83 39.85 6.02
C PHE A 13 -2.15 39.49 7.48
N GLN A 14 -3.42 39.28 7.80
CA GLN A 14 -3.87 38.86 9.13
C GLN A 14 -3.32 37.45 9.50
N ASN A 15 -3.22 36.56 8.53
CA ASN A 15 -2.77 35.17 8.73
C ASN A 15 -1.31 34.92 8.29
N ARG A 16 -0.50 35.99 8.15
CA ARG A 16 0.88 35.90 7.62
C ARG A 16 1.78 34.91 8.35
N ILE A 17 1.58 34.75 9.67
CA ILE A 17 2.37 33.79 10.47
C ILE A 17 2.04 32.35 10.05
N PHE A 18 0.76 32.03 9.86
CA PHE A 18 0.36 30.69 9.39
C PHE A 18 0.89 30.41 7.99
N TYR A 19 0.84 31.38 7.07
CA TYR A 19 1.44 31.22 5.74
C TYR A 19 2.97 31.05 5.82
N ALA A 20 3.64 31.81 6.67
CA ALA A 20 5.08 31.67 6.87
C ALA A 20 5.46 30.27 7.40
N MET A 21 4.64 29.69 8.29
CA MET A 21 4.84 28.31 8.78
C MET A 21 4.58 27.25 7.71
N LEU A 22 3.71 27.51 6.72
CA LEU A 22 3.43 26.61 5.61
C LEU A 22 4.52 26.62 4.52
N ILE A 23 5.25 27.74 4.35
CA ILE A 23 6.24 27.92 3.28
C ILE A 23 7.28 26.78 3.26
N PRO A 24 7.93 26.38 4.36
CA PRO A 24 8.92 25.31 4.33
C PRO A 24 8.33 23.98 3.84
N GLY A 25 7.13 23.59 4.33
CA GLY A 25 6.45 22.37 3.92
C GLY A 25 6.08 22.39 2.44
N VAL A 26 5.47 23.49 1.97
CA VAL A 26 5.10 23.67 0.56
C VAL A 26 6.34 23.69 -0.33
N ALA A 27 7.41 24.37 0.06
CA ALA A 27 8.66 24.42 -0.70
C ALA A 27 9.30 23.02 -0.82
N LEU A 28 9.38 22.25 0.28
CA LEU A 28 9.87 20.89 0.25
C LEU A 28 9.03 19.97 -0.64
N THR A 29 7.70 20.05 -0.50
CA THR A 29 6.78 19.29 -1.37
C THR A 29 6.97 19.66 -2.83
N PHE A 30 7.10 20.95 -3.16
CA PHE A 30 7.32 21.39 -4.52
C PHE A 30 8.65 20.87 -5.09
N ILE A 31 9.74 21.02 -4.33
CA ILE A 31 11.08 20.60 -4.78
C ILE A 31 11.17 19.08 -4.92
N PHE A 32 10.67 18.30 -3.97
CA PHE A 32 10.88 16.85 -3.93
C PHE A 32 9.74 16.04 -4.57
N SER A 33 8.54 16.58 -4.72
CA SER A 33 7.42 15.87 -5.34
C SER A 33 7.07 16.43 -6.74
N TYR A 34 6.91 17.74 -6.88
CA TYR A 34 6.47 18.33 -8.16
C TYR A 34 7.60 18.50 -9.16
N LEU A 35 8.78 18.96 -8.74
CA LEU A 35 9.90 19.16 -9.66
C LEU A 35 10.34 17.86 -10.35
N PRO A 36 10.44 16.70 -9.67
CA PRO A 36 10.78 15.43 -10.32
C PRO A 36 9.70 14.94 -11.31
N MET A 37 8.45 15.37 -11.19
CA MET A 37 7.38 15.02 -12.16
C MET A 37 7.73 15.45 -13.60
N TYR A 38 8.61 16.45 -13.77
CA TYR A 38 9.15 16.79 -15.08
C TYR A 38 9.85 15.59 -15.74
N GLY A 39 10.42 14.68 -14.97
CA GLY A 39 11.03 13.43 -15.43
C GLY A 39 10.07 12.51 -16.22
N VAL A 40 8.75 12.65 -16.04
CA VAL A 40 7.74 11.89 -16.79
C VAL A 40 7.89 12.07 -18.31
N VAL A 41 8.45 13.20 -18.75
CA VAL A 41 8.75 13.47 -20.17
C VAL A 41 9.70 12.43 -20.77
N LEU A 42 10.54 11.74 -19.96
CA LEU A 42 11.43 10.68 -20.42
C LEU A 42 10.68 9.50 -21.06
N ALA A 43 9.48 9.20 -20.60
CA ALA A 43 8.65 8.16 -21.21
C ALA A 43 8.37 8.37 -22.71
N PHE A 44 8.51 9.61 -23.21
CA PHE A 44 8.23 10.00 -24.60
C PHE A 44 9.49 10.36 -25.38
N LYS A 45 10.68 10.16 -24.80
CA LYS A 45 11.96 10.52 -25.40
C LYS A 45 12.87 9.31 -25.54
N GLU A 46 13.73 9.32 -26.56
CA GLU A 46 14.90 8.47 -26.67
C GLU A 46 16.02 9.12 -25.86
N TYR A 47 16.15 8.69 -24.59
CA TYR A 47 17.00 9.38 -23.63
C TYR A 47 18.49 9.16 -23.94
N SER A 48 19.22 10.24 -23.93
CA SER A 48 20.69 10.23 -24.02
C SER A 48 21.28 11.04 -22.87
N ILE A 49 22.14 10.39 -22.09
CA ILE A 49 22.83 11.03 -20.95
C ILE A 49 23.59 12.29 -21.42
N ARG A 50 24.20 12.27 -22.62
CA ARG A 50 24.96 13.42 -23.16
C ARG A 50 24.06 14.61 -23.51
N ALA A 51 22.87 14.35 -24.03
CA ALA A 51 21.92 15.39 -24.44
C ALA A 51 21.07 15.88 -23.27
N GLY A 52 20.98 15.11 -22.19
CA GLY A 52 20.10 15.37 -21.03
C GLY A 52 18.63 15.25 -21.41
N ILE A 53 17.73 15.54 -20.43
CA ILE A 53 16.28 15.43 -20.63
C ILE A 53 15.78 16.37 -21.73
N LEU A 54 16.26 17.61 -21.79
CA LEU A 54 15.81 18.60 -22.75
C LEU A 54 16.30 18.30 -24.17
N GLY A 55 17.57 17.93 -24.32
CA GLY A 55 18.20 17.69 -25.63
C GLY A 55 17.90 16.31 -26.25
N SER A 56 17.33 15.37 -25.48
CA SER A 56 16.98 14.04 -25.99
C SER A 56 15.84 14.11 -27.00
N LYS A 57 15.93 13.25 -28.03
CA LYS A 57 14.98 13.20 -29.15
C LYS A 57 13.59 12.78 -28.68
N TRP A 58 12.57 13.48 -29.15
CA TRP A 58 11.18 13.11 -28.90
C TRP A 58 10.76 11.94 -29.83
N VAL A 59 10.27 10.84 -29.24
CA VAL A 59 9.84 9.63 -29.96
C VAL A 59 8.36 9.29 -29.76
N GLY A 60 7.62 10.13 -29.03
CA GLY A 60 6.19 9.92 -28.77
C GLY A 60 5.94 8.64 -27.97
N LEU A 61 5.10 7.74 -28.50
CA LEU A 61 4.71 6.49 -27.82
C LEU A 61 5.63 5.29 -28.16
N ALA A 62 6.78 5.50 -28.80
CA ALA A 62 7.65 4.39 -29.19
C ALA A 62 8.13 3.55 -28.01
N ASN A 63 8.47 4.19 -26.87
CA ASN A 63 8.88 3.48 -25.64
C ASN A 63 7.77 2.58 -25.09
N PHE A 64 6.51 3.00 -25.16
CA PHE A 64 5.38 2.16 -24.75
C PHE A 64 5.20 0.98 -25.68
N LYS A 65 5.39 1.16 -27.00
CA LYS A 65 5.35 0.05 -27.96
C LYS A 65 6.45 -0.96 -27.63
N THR A 66 7.68 -0.50 -27.45
CA THR A 66 8.81 -1.36 -27.05
C THR A 66 8.52 -2.07 -25.71
N LEU A 67 7.97 -1.37 -24.73
CA LEU A 67 7.60 -1.94 -23.42
C LEU A 67 6.59 -3.08 -23.58
N PHE A 68 5.55 -2.90 -24.40
CA PHE A 68 4.51 -3.90 -24.59
C PHE A 68 4.98 -5.12 -25.40
N ASP A 69 6.07 -5.00 -26.14
CA ASP A 69 6.73 -6.10 -26.85
C ASP A 69 7.63 -6.93 -25.92
N ILE A 70 7.91 -6.48 -24.69
CA ILE A 70 8.72 -7.21 -23.68
C ILE A 70 7.84 -8.21 -22.92
N PRO A 71 8.04 -9.54 -23.06
CA PRO A 71 7.22 -10.54 -22.38
C PRO A 71 7.28 -10.43 -20.84
N GLN A 72 8.45 -10.09 -20.29
CA GLN A 72 8.68 -9.94 -18.85
C GLN A 72 7.83 -8.82 -18.23
N PHE A 73 7.53 -7.77 -18.99
CA PHE A 73 6.62 -6.72 -18.57
C PHE A 73 5.22 -7.27 -18.22
N TRP A 74 4.68 -8.14 -19.07
CA TRP A 74 3.35 -8.74 -18.84
C TRP A 74 3.35 -9.73 -17.68
N VAL A 75 4.46 -10.43 -17.46
CA VAL A 75 4.64 -11.27 -16.27
C VAL A 75 4.62 -10.39 -15.01
N ALA A 76 5.41 -9.33 -14.99
CA ALA A 76 5.46 -8.39 -13.87
C ALA A 76 4.09 -7.71 -13.61
N PHE A 77 3.39 -7.31 -14.66
CA PHE A 77 2.04 -6.75 -14.55
C PHE A 77 1.04 -7.74 -13.94
N LYS A 78 1.02 -8.99 -14.45
CA LYS A 78 0.18 -10.06 -13.90
C LYS A 78 0.50 -10.32 -12.42
N ASN A 79 1.78 -10.45 -12.08
CA ASN A 79 2.22 -10.70 -10.72
C ASN A 79 1.83 -9.57 -9.77
N THR A 80 1.98 -8.31 -10.22
CA THR A 80 1.53 -7.14 -9.45
C THR A 80 0.06 -7.25 -9.10
N LEU A 81 -0.78 -7.58 -10.08
CA LEU A 81 -2.22 -7.78 -9.85
C LEU A 81 -2.50 -8.94 -8.90
N VAL A 82 -1.88 -10.10 -9.14
CA VAL A 82 -2.11 -11.31 -8.33
C VAL A 82 -1.70 -11.08 -6.87
N ILE A 83 -0.49 -10.57 -6.64
CA ILE A 83 0.02 -10.32 -5.28
C ILE A 83 -0.86 -9.30 -4.54
N ASN A 84 -1.19 -8.19 -5.18
CA ASN A 84 -2.01 -7.16 -4.54
C ASN A 84 -3.47 -7.60 -4.34
N LEU A 85 -4.03 -8.43 -5.23
CA LEU A 85 -5.35 -9.05 -5.00
C LEU A 85 -5.31 -10.05 -3.84
N LEU A 86 -4.26 -10.87 -3.72
CA LEU A 86 -4.09 -11.74 -2.57
C LEU A 86 -3.95 -10.94 -1.27
N LYS A 87 -3.18 -9.86 -1.27
CA LYS A 87 -3.09 -8.95 -0.12
C LYS A 87 -4.44 -8.29 0.19
N LEU A 88 -5.21 -7.91 -0.84
CA LEU A 88 -6.55 -7.35 -0.66
C LEU A 88 -7.51 -8.35 -0.01
N VAL A 89 -7.44 -9.62 -0.40
CA VAL A 89 -8.33 -10.66 0.14
C VAL A 89 -7.91 -11.09 1.55
N PHE A 90 -6.61 -11.31 1.77
CA PHE A 90 -6.11 -11.92 3.02
C PHE A 90 -5.58 -10.90 4.03
N ALA A 91 -4.90 -9.83 3.59
CA ALA A 91 -4.32 -8.86 4.51
C ALA A 91 -5.28 -7.72 4.88
N PHE A 92 -6.12 -7.26 3.96
CA PHE A 92 -7.03 -6.14 4.19
C PHE A 92 -8.08 -6.38 5.32
N PRO A 93 -8.68 -7.57 5.52
CA PRO A 93 -9.62 -7.80 6.61
C PRO A 93 -8.98 -7.87 7.99
N VAL A 94 -7.69 -8.21 8.09
CA VAL A 94 -7.01 -8.45 9.37
C VAL A 94 -6.99 -7.22 10.27
N PRO A 95 -6.66 -6.01 9.81
CA PRO A 95 -6.73 -4.79 10.63
C PRO A 95 -8.11 -4.53 11.23
N ILE A 96 -9.18 -4.85 10.50
CA ILE A 96 -10.56 -4.67 10.97
C ILE A 96 -10.82 -5.60 12.15
N VAL A 97 -10.46 -6.88 12.01
CA VAL A 97 -10.61 -7.88 13.08
C VAL A 97 -9.76 -7.49 14.28
N LEU A 98 -8.49 -7.10 14.07
CA LEU A 98 -7.60 -6.64 15.15
C LEU A 98 -8.17 -5.42 15.88
N ALA A 99 -8.71 -4.44 15.17
CA ALA A 99 -9.31 -3.25 15.78
C ALA A 99 -10.49 -3.63 16.69
N VAL A 100 -11.36 -4.54 16.24
CA VAL A 100 -12.49 -5.03 17.05
C VAL A 100 -12.00 -5.80 18.27
N MET A 101 -11.00 -6.68 18.11
CA MET A 101 -10.40 -7.41 19.24
C MET A 101 -9.77 -6.45 20.26
N ILE A 102 -8.99 -5.46 19.81
CA ILE A 102 -8.39 -4.44 20.69
C ILE A 102 -9.48 -3.61 21.38
N ASN A 103 -10.55 -3.27 20.66
CA ASN A 103 -11.65 -2.47 21.21
C ASN A 103 -12.40 -3.23 22.31
N SER A 104 -12.51 -4.54 22.21
CA SER A 104 -13.16 -5.40 23.21
C SER A 104 -12.37 -5.53 24.52
N VAL A 105 -11.08 -5.10 24.54
CA VAL A 105 -10.28 -5.10 25.78
C VAL A 105 -10.66 -3.88 26.61
N GLU A 106 -11.35 -4.09 27.72
CA GLU A 106 -11.82 -3.02 28.61
C GLU A 106 -10.69 -2.44 29.47
N THR A 107 -9.75 -3.29 29.88
CA THR A 107 -8.68 -2.93 30.80
C THR A 107 -7.57 -2.16 30.11
N SER A 108 -7.44 -0.87 30.38
CA SER A 108 -6.41 0.00 29.77
C SER A 108 -4.98 -0.50 30.03
N TYR A 109 -4.72 -1.16 31.13
CA TYR A 109 -3.42 -1.72 31.48
C TYR A 109 -2.99 -2.86 30.54
N ILE A 110 -3.94 -3.59 29.95
CA ILE A 110 -3.68 -4.63 28.93
C ILE A 110 -3.75 -4.03 27.53
N LYS A 111 -4.71 -3.16 27.27
CA LYS A 111 -4.95 -2.57 25.94
C LYS A 111 -3.75 -1.80 25.42
N ARG A 112 -3.13 -0.95 26.25
CA ARG A 112 -1.98 -0.13 25.84
C ARG A 112 -0.75 -0.94 25.43
N PRO A 113 -0.23 -1.88 26.23
CA PRO A 113 0.88 -2.74 25.81
C PRO A 113 0.55 -3.55 24.55
N LEU A 114 -0.67 -4.11 24.43
CA LEU A 114 -1.10 -4.86 23.26
C LEU A 114 -1.03 -4.00 22.00
N GLN A 115 -1.54 -2.78 22.05
CA GLN A 115 -1.42 -1.82 20.94
C GLN A 115 0.05 -1.54 20.59
N THR A 116 0.89 -1.29 21.58
CA THR A 116 2.33 -1.02 21.34
C THR A 116 3.00 -2.19 20.63
N ILE A 117 2.77 -3.43 21.10
CA ILE A 117 3.35 -4.63 20.49
C ILE A 117 2.87 -4.83 19.06
N LEU A 118 1.58 -4.61 18.80
CA LEU A 118 1.00 -4.76 17.44
C LEU A 118 1.44 -3.67 16.48
N TYR A 119 1.73 -2.46 16.97
CA TYR A 119 2.14 -1.34 16.11
C TYR A 119 3.65 -1.33 15.82
N LEU A 120 4.46 -1.92 16.71
CA LEU A 120 5.92 -1.91 16.63
C LEU A 120 6.49 -2.44 15.30
N PRO A 121 5.99 -3.55 14.72
CA PRO A 121 6.53 -4.09 13.48
C PRO A 121 6.49 -3.12 12.30
N HIS A 122 5.52 -2.21 12.26
CA HIS A 122 5.41 -1.21 11.19
C HIS A 122 6.67 -0.34 11.06
N PHE A 123 7.34 -0.03 12.16
CA PHE A 123 8.54 0.83 12.18
C PHE A 123 9.83 0.10 11.77
N VAL A 124 9.77 -1.22 11.63
CA VAL A 124 10.92 -2.03 11.18
C VAL A 124 11.06 -1.93 9.66
N SER A 125 12.26 -1.68 9.13
CA SER A 125 12.50 -1.65 7.68
C SER A 125 12.30 -3.01 7.04
N TRP A 126 11.90 -3.05 5.75
CA TRP A 126 11.76 -4.31 5.02
C TRP A 126 13.08 -5.09 4.90
N VAL A 127 14.23 -4.43 4.92
CA VAL A 127 15.55 -5.08 4.96
C VAL A 127 15.70 -5.94 6.23
N ILE A 128 15.32 -5.39 7.39
CA ILE A 128 15.37 -6.12 8.67
C ILE A 128 14.33 -7.24 8.69
N VAL A 129 13.10 -6.97 8.20
CA VAL A 129 12.06 -8.01 8.11
C VAL A 129 12.50 -9.17 7.23
N ALA A 130 13.12 -8.90 6.08
CA ALA A 130 13.68 -9.94 5.21
C ALA A 130 14.77 -10.75 5.93
N GLY A 131 15.68 -10.08 6.64
CA GLY A 131 16.70 -10.76 7.46
C GLY A 131 16.10 -11.68 8.53
N ILE A 132 15.02 -11.25 9.19
CA ILE A 132 14.27 -12.08 10.14
C ILE A 132 13.64 -13.29 9.43
N VAL A 133 12.98 -13.08 8.28
CA VAL A 133 12.36 -14.15 7.50
C VAL A 133 13.40 -15.18 7.07
N PHE A 134 14.54 -14.74 6.51
CA PHE A 134 15.63 -15.64 6.14
C PHE A 134 16.16 -16.42 7.34
N SER A 135 16.42 -15.76 8.48
CA SER A 135 16.90 -16.45 9.69
C SER A 135 15.91 -17.46 10.25
N LEU A 136 14.61 -17.24 10.11
CA LEU A 136 13.58 -18.17 10.60
C LEU A 136 13.41 -19.37 9.66
N LEU A 137 13.62 -19.18 8.36
CA LEU A 137 13.43 -20.19 7.31
C LEU A 137 14.71 -20.90 6.88
N ASP A 138 15.88 -20.44 7.34
CA ASP A 138 17.16 -21.15 7.13
C ASP A 138 17.10 -22.55 7.75
N GLU A 139 17.91 -23.50 7.27
CA GLU A 139 17.94 -24.91 7.75
C GLU A 139 18.09 -25.04 9.27
N ASN A 140 18.79 -24.09 9.91
CA ASN A 140 18.93 -24.00 11.36
C ASN A 140 17.87 -23.12 12.02
N GLY A 141 16.96 -22.53 11.25
CA GLY A 141 15.95 -21.59 11.72
C GLY A 141 14.81 -22.28 12.47
N PHE A 142 14.18 -21.54 13.37
CA PHE A 142 13.10 -22.07 14.21
C PHE A 142 11.91 -22.61 13.38
N LEU A 143 11.48 -21.86 12.35
CA LEU A 143 10.35 -22.29 11.52
C LEU A 143 10.70 -23.52 10.66
N TYR A 144 11.90 -23.58 10.11
CA TYR A 144 12.35 -24.74 9.36
C TYR A 144 12.35 -26.01 10.23
N GLN A 145 12.97 -25.96 11.42
CA GLN A 145 12.98 -27.08 12.36
C GLN A 145 11.58 -27.48 12.83
N MET A 146 10.68 -26.52 12.98
CA MET A 146 9.30 -26.80 13.33
C MET A 146 8.59 -27.55 12.19
N LEU A 147 8.73 -27.11 10.94
CA LEU A 147 8.17 -27.76 9.76
C LEU A 147 8.72 -29.16 9.55
N GLU A 148 10.03 -29.37 9.78
CA GLU A 148 10.67 -30.66 9.71
C GLU A 148 10.03 -31.67 10.69
N LYS A 149 9.71 -31.25 11.93
CA LYS A 149 8.99 -32.09 12.90
C LYS A 149 7.59 -32.49 12.45
N PHE A 150 6.94 -31.68 11.58
CA PHE A 150 5.66 -32.03 10.97
C PHE A 150 5.80 -32.85 9.68
N GLY A 151 7.03 -33.31 9.35
CA GLY A 151 7.29 -34.19 8.20
C GLY A 151 7.58 -33.46 6.89
N VAL A 152 7.68 -32.12 6.90
CA VAL A 152 8.09 -31.32 5.74
C VAL A 152 9.62 -31.27 5.74
N LYS A 153 10.25 -32.07 4.85
CA LYS A 153 11.72 -32.17 4.73
C LYS A 153 12.18 -31.65 3.37
N ASP A 154 13.38 -31.11 3.32
CA ASP A 154 14.04 -30.61 2.09
C ASP A 154 13.21 -29.60 1.32
N PHE A 155 12.49 -28.71 2.02
CA PHE A 155 11.59 -27.75 1.43
C PHE A 155 12.14 -26.32 1.58
N ASP A 156 12.57 -25.73 0.49
CA ASP A 156 12.91 -24.31 0.41
C ASP A 156 11.63 -23.49 0.14
N ILE A 157 11.04 -22.94 1.20
CA ILE A 157 9.80 -22.17 1.15
C ILE A 157 9.96 -20.93 0.26
N LEU A 158 11.15 -20.34 0.25
CA LEU A 158 11.41 -19.11 -0.52
C LEU A 158 11.68 -19.39 -2.00
N ALA A 159 12.06 -20.63 -2.34
CA ALA A 159 12.19 -21.08 -3.72
C ALA A 159 10.88 -21.67 -4.28
N ASP A 160 9.97 -22.11 -3.38
CA ASP A 160 8.64 -22.56 -3.80
C ASP A 160 7.72 -21.37 -4.08
N LYS A 161 7.09 -21.37 -5.25
CA LYS A 161 6.21 -20.26 -5.69
C LYS A 161 5.04 -19.98 -4.74
N GLY A 162 4.41 -21.05 -4.25
CA GLY A 162 3.29 -20.93 -3.30
C GLY A 162 3.75 -20.47 -1.92
N GLY A 163 4.84 -21.06 -1.43
CA GLY A 163 5.49 -20.69 -0.18
C GLY A 163 5.92 -19.23 -0.17
N PHE A 164 6.56 -18.78 -1.24
CA PHE A 164 6.97 -17.38 -1.39
C PHE A 164 5.77 -16.42 -1.32
N LEU A 165 4.69 -16.69 -2.05
CA LEU A 165 3.47 -15.87 -2.00
C LEU A 165 2.86 -15.86 -0.60
N ALA A 166 2.86 -17.00 0.10
CA ALA A 166 2.39 -17.06 1.49
C ALA A 166 3.25 -16.19 2.42
N ILE A 167 4.58 -16.25 2.29
CA ILE A 167 5.51 -15.40 3.07
C ILE A 167 5.28 -13.91 2.78
N LEU A 168 5.06 -13.53 1.53
CA LEU A 168 4.73 -12.13 1.18
C LEU A 168 3.46 -11.66 1.91
N ILE A 169 2.42 -12.48 1.94
CA ILE A 169 1.16 -12.12 2.58
C ILE A 169 1.31 -12.09 4.11
N LEU A 170 1.93 -13.11 4.69
CA LEU A 170 2.08 -13.21 6.15
C LEU A 170 3.00 -12.12 6.71
N SER A 171 4.10 -11.81 6.03
CA SER A 171 5.00 -10.73 6.45
C SER A 171 4.35 -9.35 6.31
N ASP A 172 3.53 -9.12 5.27
CA ASP A 172 2.73 -7.90 5.11
C ASP A 172 1.71 -7.76 6.26
N ILE A 173 0.98 -8.82 6.58
CA ILE A 173 0.03 -8.84 7.70
C ILE A 173 0.74 -8.54 9.01
N TRP A 174 1.83 -9.26 9.30
CA TRP A 174 2.58 -9.07 10.55
C TRP A 174 3.09 -7.64 10.71
N LYS A 175 3.59 -7.04 9.63
CA LYS A 175 4.17 -5.71 9.66
C LYS A 175 3.10 -4.61 9.67
N GLU A 176 2.06 -4.70 8.85
CA GLU A 176 1.19 -3.57 8.56
C GLU A 176 -0.18 -3.64 9.23
N ALA A 177 -0.65 -4.83 9.66
CA ALA A 177 -2.02 -4.97 10.14
C ALA A 177 -2.28 -4.20 11.44
N GLY A 178 -1.32 -4.20 12.37
CA GLY A 178 -1.44 -3.46 13.63
C GLY A 178 -1.56 -1.95 13.40
N TRP A 179 -0.70 -1.40 12.56
CA TRP A 179 -0.72 0.02 12.21
C TRP A 179 -2.03 0.42 11.52
N SER A 180 -2.44 -0.37 10.52
CA SER A 180 -3.69 -0.14 9.80
C SER A 180 -4.93 -0.25 10.71
N ALA A 181 -4.86 -1.05 11.78
CA ALA A 181 -5.95 -1.17 12.74
C ALA A 181 -6.23 0.13 13.52
N ILE A 182 -5.29 1.08 13.59
CA ILE A 182 -5.47 2.36 14.29
C ILE A 182 -6.66 3.13 13.72
N ILE A 183 -6.79 3.18 12.39
CA ILE A 183 -7.86 3.92 11.70
C ILE A 183 -9.23 3.32 12.05
N TYR A 184 -9.34 2.00 12.00
CA TYR A 184 -10.58 1.30 12.36
C TYR A 184 -10.90 1.41 13.85
N LEU A 185 -9.87 1.40 14.71
CA LEU A 185 -10.05 1.59 16.15
C LEU A 185 -10.56 3.00 16.47
N ALA A 186 -10.05 4.02 15.77
CA ALA A 186 -10.55 5.39 15.90
C ALA A 186 -12.03 5.49 15.49
N ALA A 187 -12.41 4.85 14.36
CA ALA A 187 -13.79 4.78 13.94
C ALA A 187 -14.68 4.03 14.95
N LEU A 188 -14.20 2.91 15.52
CA LEU A 188 -14.94 2.16 16.54
C LEU A 188 -15.22 3.00 17.81
N THR A 189 -14.29 3.85 18.20
CA THR A 189 -14.47 4.71 19.40
C THR A 189 -15.54 5.80 19.21
N SER A 190 -15.95 6.08 17.97
CA SER A 190 -17.05 7.02 17.69
C SER A 190 -18.44 6.37 17.76
N ILE A 191 -18.53 5.04 17.84
CA ILE A 191 -19.80 4.32 17.94
C ILE A 191 -20.30 4.39 19.39
N SER A 192 -21.55 4.86 19.58
CA SER A 192 -22.14 4.93 20.93
C SER A 192 -22.26 3.55 21.56
N GLY A 193 -21.86 3.43 22.84
CA GLY A 193 -22.03 2.22 23.64
C GLY A 193 -23.49 1.77 23.80
N GLU A 194 -24.44 2.70 23.72
CA GLU A 194 -25.88 2.43 23.86
C GLU A 194 -26.38 1.38 22.86
N TYR A 195 -25.84 1.35 21.63
CA TYR A 195 -26.21 0.31 20.65
C TYR A 195 -25.85 -1.09 21.13
N TYR A 196 -24.70 -1.24 21.78
CA TYR A 196 -24.24 -2.52 22.30
C TYR A 196 -25.00 -2.94 23.57
N GLU A 197 -25.33 -1.96 24.44
CA GLU A 197 -26.12 -2.20 25.64
C GLU A 197 -27.55 -2.66 25.28
N ALA A 198 -28.21 -1.96 24.36
CA ALA A 198 -29.54 -2.37 23.87
C ALA A 198 -29.51 -3.79 23.27
N ALA A 199 -28.52 -4.08 22.40
CA ALA A 199 -28.40 -5.40 21.79
C ALA A 199 -28.13 -6.52 22.82
N LYS A 200 -27.37 -6.22 23.90
CA LYS A 200 -27.15 -7.18 25.00
C LYS A 200 -28.45 -7.48 25.76
N VAL A 201 -29.29 -6.46 26.00
CA VAL A 201 -30.62 -6.64 26.65
C VAL A 201 -31.49 -7.54 25.75
N ASP A 202 -31.41 -7.41 24.41
CA ASP A 202 -32.12 -8.26 23.47
C ASP A 202 -31.49 -9.66 23.30
N GLY A 203 -30.43 -9.99 24.06
CA GLY A 203 -29.78 -11.29 24.05
C GLY A 203 -28.91 -11.54 22.83
N ALA A 204 -28.45 -10.49 22.13
CA ALA A 204 -27.56 -10.63 20.98
C ALA A 204 -26.17 -11.15 21.38
N SER A 205 -25.67 -12.16 20.66
CA SER A 205 -24.30 -12.65 20.82
C SER A 205 -23.28 -11.64 20.26
N ASN A 206 -22.02 -11.75 20.70
CA ASN A 206 -20.92 -10.88 20.20
C ASN A 206 -20.76 -10.93 18.67
N LEU A 207 -20.93 -12.11 18.05
CA LEU A 207 -20.91 -12.25 16.60
C LEU A 207 -22.08 -11.52 15.93
N ARG A 208 -23.28 -11.62 16.51
CA ARG A 208 -24.44 -10.89 16.01
C ARG A 208 -24.25 -9.38 16.13
N MET A 209 -23.73 -8.89 17.27
CA MET A 209 -23.40 -7.47 17.43
C MET A 209 -22.34 -7.01 16.43
N PHE A 210 -21.33 -7.85 16.15
CA PHE A 210 -20.31 -7.51 15.15
C PHE A 210 -20.93 -7.31 13.76
N PHE A 211 -21.70 -8.27 13.24
CA PHE A 211 -22.26 -8.19 11.89
C PHE A 211 -23.43 -7.21 11.75
N SER A 212 -24.23 -6.99 12.81
CA SER A 212 -25.44 -6.17 12.75
C SER A 212 -25.23 -4.72 13.22
N ILE A 213 -24.20 -4.44 14.00
CA ILE A 213 -23.92 -3.09 14.55
C ILE A 213 -22.54 -2.62 14.14
N THR A 214 -21.50 -3.36 14.54
CA THR A 214 -20.11 -2.90 14.38
C THR A 214 -19.73 -2.76 12.92
N LEU A 215 -19.89 -3.80 12.13
CA LEU A 215 -19.49 -3.82 10.73
C LEU A 215 -20.25 -2.79 9.89
N PRO A 216 -21.60 -2.68 9.97
CA PRO A 216 -22.33 -1.63 9.25
C PRO A 216 -21.92 -0.21 9.59
N LEU A 217 -21.69 0.07 10.87
CA LEU A 217 -21.24 1.39 11.32
C LEU A 217 -19.77 1.71 10.99
N LEU A 218 -18.95 0.67 10.72
CA LEU A 218 -17.59 0.81 10.20
C LEU A 218 -17.54 0.93 8.66
N MET A 219 -18.60 0.57 7.95
CA MET A 219 -18.59 0.53 6.48
C MET A 219 -18.12 1.82 5.81
N PRO A 220 -18.44 3.04 6.29
CA PRO A 220 -17.87 4.26 5.72
C PRO A 220 -16.35 4.25 5.72
N THR A 221 -15.74 3.94 6.86
CA THR A 221 -14.27 3.86 7.00
C THR A 221 -13.69 2.73 6.16
N VAL A 222 -14.33 1.55 6.17
CA VAL A 222 -13.91 0.39 5.35
C VAL A 222 -13.96 0.74 3.87
N SER A 223 -15.01 1.41 3.40
CA SER A 223 -15.16 1.83 2.00
C SER A 223 -14.04 2.77 1.56
N ILE A 224 -13.74 3.80 2.35
CA ILE A 224 -12.66 4.74 2.05
C ILE A 224 -11.31 4.01 1.97
N MET A 225 -11.01 3.17 2.97
CA MET A 225 -9.75 2.40 2.98
C MET A 225 -9.65 1.41 1.83
N LEU A 226 -10.78 0.80 1.42
CA LEU A 226 -10.85 -0.09 0.27
C LEU A 226 -10.59 0.67 -1.04
N ILE A 227 -11.20 1.84 -1.23
CA ILE A 227 -10.98 2.68 -2.42
C ILE A 227 -9.50 3.06 -2.52
N LEU A 228 -8.89 3.51 -1.41
CA LEU A 228 -7.47 3.87 -1.38
C LEU A 228 -6.57 2.65 -1.68
N ARG A 229 -6.91 1.47 -1.15
CA ARG A 229 -6.17 0.23 -1.43
C ARG A 229 -6.26 -0.19 -2.89
N VAL A 230 -7.46 -0.11 -3.48
CA VAL A 230 -7.69 -0.42 -4.90
C VAL A 230 -7.01 0.61 -5.81
N GLY A 231 -7.02 1.89 -5.42
CA GLY A 231 -6.32 2.95 -6.16
C GLY A 231 -4.80 2.79 -6.21
N GLY A 232 -4.21 1.99 -5.31
CA GLY A 232 -2.78 1.65 -5.31
C GLY A 232 -2.47 0.21 -5.77
N LEU A 233 -3.41 -0.48 -6.40
CA LEU A 233 -3.31 -1.92 -6.67
C LEU A 233 -2.19 -2.28 -7.65
N ILE A 234 -1.81 -1.36 -8.55
CA ILE A 234 -0.74 -1.56 -9.54
C ILE A 234 0.62 -1.05 -9.05
N SER A 235 0.67 -0.51 -7.86
CA SER A 235 1.89 0.03 -7.26
C SER A 235 2.09 -0.52 -5.86
N GLY A 236 3.32 -0.48 -5.42
CA GLY A 236 3.69 -0.84 -4.05
C GLY A 236 4.17 -2.27 -3.90
N GLY A 237 4.93 -2.45 -2.84
CA GLY A 237 5.57 -3.72 -2.52
C GLY A 237 7.02 -3.81 -2.99
N PHE A 238 7.59 -2.76 -3.60
CA PHE A 238 9.00 -2.76 -4.01
C PHE A 238 9.92 -3.20 -2.87
N ASP A 239 9.89 -2.50 -1.75
CA ASP A 239 10.80 -2.77 -0.63
C ASP A 239 10.63 -4.19 -0.07
N GLN A 240 9.41 -4.68 0.04
CA GLN A 240 9.14 -6.03 0.51
C GLN A 240 9.67 -7.07 -0.47
N ILE A 241 9.24 -6.96 -1.74
CA ILE A 241 9.53 -7.96 -2.76
C ILE A 241 11.01 -7.93 -3.09
N TYR A 242 11.60 -6.75 -3.29
CA TYR A 242 13.01 -6.58 -3.63
C TYR A 242 13.96 -7.19 -2.58
N ASN A 243 13.59 -7.16 -1.29
CA ASN A 243 14.40 -7.71 -0.23
C ASN A 243 14.14 -9.21 0.03
N LEU A 244 13.04 -9.78 -0.45
CA LEU A 244 12.67 -11.17 -0.21
C LEU A 244 12.84 -12.08 -1.42
N TYR A 245 12.68 -11.56 -2.66
CA TYR A 245 12.66 -12.40 -3.86
C TYR A 245 14.05 -12.90 -4.25
N ASN A 246 14.07 -13.99 -5.01
CA ASN A 246 15.26 -14.57 -5.62
C ASN A 246 14.94 -14.95 -7.08
N GLU A 247 15.95 -15.36 -7.86
CA GLU A 247 15.80 -15.68 -9.29
C GLU A 247 14.84 -16.85 -9.55
N GLN A 248 14.70 -17.79 -8.59
CA GLN A 248 13.86 -18.99 -8.74
C GLN A 248 12.37 -18.65 -8.74
N VAL A 249 11.98 -17.53 -8.15
CA VAL A 249 10.58 -17.10 -8.04
C VAL A 249 10.23 -15.88 -8.87
N TYR A 250 11.12 -15.37 -9.73
CA TYR A 250 10.86 -14.19 -10.56
C TYR A 250 9.59 -14.29 -11.39
N ASP A 251 9.24 -15.47 -11.86
CA ASP A 251 8.03 -15.71 -12.65
C ASP A 251 6.72 -15.46 -11.89
N VAL A 252 6.74 -15.46 -10.55
CA VAL A 252 5.58 -15.17 -9.69
C VAL A 252 5.79 -13.98 -8.76
N ALA A 253 7.04 -13.54 -8.57
CA ALA A 253 7.41 -12.51 -7.61
C ALA A 253 7.74 -11.15 -8.24
N ASP A 254 8.29 -11.14 -9.48
CA ASP A 254 8.68 -9.89 -10.13
C ASP A 254 7.45 -9.04 -10.44
N VAL A 255 7.41 -7.83 -9.89
CA VAL A 255 6.31 -6.88 -10.03
C VAL A 255 6.73 -5.66 -10.85
N LEU A 256 5.79 -4.81 -11.24
CA LEU A 256 6.09 -3.63 -12.07
C LEU A 256 7.16 -2.73 -11.44
N ASP A 257 7.16 -2.56 -10.12
CA ASP A 257 8.13 -1.71 -9.44
C ASP A 257 9.55 -2.33 -9.49
N THR A 258 9.70 -3.65 -9.26
CA THR A 258 11.00 -4.35 -9.35
C THR A 258 11.46 -4.49 -10.80
N PHE A 259 10.55 -4.71 -11.73
CA PHE A 259 10.83 -4.70 -13.17
C PHE A 259 11.33 -3.31 -13.62
N SER A 260 10.62 -2.24 -13.23
CA SER A 260 11.01 -0.85 -13.54
C SER A 260 12.39 -0.50 -12.98
N TYR A 261 12.68 -0.94 -11.76
CA TYR A 261 13.98 -0.75 -11.14
C TYR A 261 15.09 -1.48 -11.89
N ARG A 262 14.91 -2.76 -12.20
CA ARG A 262 15.91 -3.59 -12.86
C ARG A 262 16.15 -3.15 -14.30
N PHE A 263 15.10 -3.03 -15.12
CA PHE A 263 15.22 -2.60 -16.51
C PHE A 263 15.48 -1.11 -16.68
N GLY A 264 14.87 -0.28 -15.84
CA GLY A 264 15.01 1.17 -15.93
C GLY A 264 16.33 1.67 -15.38
N ILE A 265 16.63 1.35 -14.10
CA ILE A 265 17.83 1.84 -13.41
C ILE A 265 18.99 0.88 -13.62
N GLY A 266 18.77 -0.43 -13.45
CA GLY A 266 19.81 -1.45 -13.54
C GLY A 266 20.46 -1.52 -14.92
N ASP A 267 19.65 -1.56 -15.98
CA ASP A 267 20.11 -1.62 -17.39
C ASP A 267 20.31 -0.23 -18.01
N GLY A 268 20.00 0.86 -17.27
CA GLY A 268 20.16 2.23 -17.75
C GLY A 268 19.11 2.69 -18.74
N ASN A 269 17.99 1.97 -18.91
CA ASN A 269 16.88 2.32 -19.80
C ASN A 269 15.85 3.20 -19.08
N PHE A 270 16.26 4.41 -18.69
CA PHE A 270 15.44 5.32 -17.88
C PHE A 270 14.09 5.65 -18.53
N GLU A 271 14.03 5.72 -19.85
CA GLU A 271 12.81 5.95 -20.62
C GLU A 271 11.80 4.80 -20.45
N LEU A 272 12.25 3.54 -20.46
CA LEU A 272 11.39 2.38 -20.24
C LEU A 272 10.92 2.31 -18.79
N GLY A 273 11.82 2.54 -17.82
CA GLY A 273 11.43 2.61 -16.41
C GLY A 273 10.38 3.69 -16.15
N THR A 274 10.55 4.87 -16.77
CA THR A 274 9.57 5.95 -16.68
C THR A 274 8.24 5.59 -17.35
N ALA A 275 8.29 4.90 -18.50
CA ALA A 275 7.08 4.44 -19.19
C ALA A 275 6.29 3.42 -18.37
N VAL A 276 6.97 2.48 -17.65
CA VAL A 276 6.34 1.55 -16.70
C VAL A 276 5.63 2.31 -15.59
N GLY A 277 6.31 3.27 -14.95
CA GLY A 277 5.73 4.06 -13.87
C GLY A 277 4.52 4.87 -14.34
N LEU A 278 4.58 5.49 -15.52
CA LEU A 278 3.46 6.24 -16.09
C LEU A 278 2.28 5.31 -16.40
N PHE A 279 2.53 4.15 -17.01
CA PHE A 279 1.51 3.13 -17.27
C PHE A 279 0.82 2.68 -15.97
N ALA A 280 1.59 2.35 -14.94
CA ALA A 280 1.07 1.95 -13.64
C ALA A 280 0.19 3.04 -13.02
N ASN A 281 0.64 4.30 -13.04
CA ASN A 281 -0.12 5.42 -12.50
C ASN A 281 -1.43 5.69 -13.25
N VAL A 282 -1.44 5.57 -14.58
CA VAL A 282 -2.67 5.72 -15.37
C VAL A 282 -3.70 4.64 -14.96
N ILE A 283 -3.26 3.39 -14.82
CA ILE A 283 -4.17 2.32 -14.38
C ILE A 283 -4.64 2.55 -12.94
N ASN A 284 -3.76 2.97 -12.02
CA ASN A 284 -4.15 3.29 -10.65
C ASN A 284 -5.22 4.38 -10.57
N ILE A 285 -5.11 5.43 -11.40
CA ILE A 285 -6.14 6.49 -11.50
C ILE A 285 -7.47 5.89 -11.99
N VAL A 286 -7.45 5.07 -13.02
CA VAL A 286 -8.66 4.42 -13.55
C VAL A 286 -9.28 3.52 -12.49
N LEU A 287 -8.48 2.73 -11.78
CA LEU A 287 -8.95 1.86 -10.70
C LEU A 287 -9.55 2.67 -9.54
N LEU A 288 -8.90 3.76 -9.14
CA LEU A 288 -9.39 4.66 -8.08
C LEU A 288 -10.76 5.25 -8.45
N LEU A 289 -10.88 5.82 -9.65
CA LEU A 289 -12.13 6.41 -10.13
C LEU A 289 -13.24 5.38 -10.24
N THR A 290 -12.90 4.18 -10.72
CA THR A 290 -13.85 3.06 -10.86
C THR A 290 -14.31 2.57 -9.50
N ALA A 291 -13.39 2.35 -8.56
CA ALA A 291 -13.71 1.93 -7.20
C ALA A 291 -14.59 2.97 -6.49
N ASN A 292 -14.25 4.26 -6.60
CA ASN A 292 -15.05 5.35 -6.03
C ASN A 292 -16.48 5.36 -6.60
N LYS A 293 -16.63 5.22 -7.92
CA LYS A 293 -17.94 5.15 -8.59
C LYS A 293 -18.73 3.91 -8.16
N ILE A 294 -18.11 2.74 -8.07
CA ILE A 294 -18.77 1.52 -7.61
C ILE A 294 -19.26 1.70 -6.17
N THR A 295 -18.42 2.25 -5.28
CA THR A 295 -18.82 2.53 -3.88
C THR A 295 -20.04 3.42 -3.81
N THR A 296 -20.11 4.49 -4.61
CA THR A 296 -21.30 5.35 -4.69
C THR A 296 -22.54 4.60 -5.14
N LEU A 297 -22.42 3.72 -6.15
CA LEU A 297 -23.57 2.96 -6.70
C LEU A 297 -24.15 1.94 -5.72
N ILE A 298 -23.33 1.39 -4.83
CA ILE A 298 -23.77 0.43 -3.79
C ILE A 298 -24.20 1.12 -2.49
N GLY A 299 -24.29 2.46 -2.47
CA GLY A 299 -24.72 3.24 -1.32
C GLY A 299 -23.65 3.42 -0.22
N GLY A 300 -22.38 3.15 -0.52
CA GLY A 300 -21.26 3.44 0.36
C GLY A 300 -20.83 4.93 0.27
N GLU A 301 -19.97 5.35 1.19
CA GLU A 301 -19.40 6.70 1.18
C GLU A 301 -18.25 6.79 0.18
N PRO A 302 -18.36 7.65 -0.85
CA PRO A 302 -17.26 7.88 -1.79
C PRO A 302 -16.16 8.74 -1.16
N LEU A 303 -15.01 8.80 -1.82
CA LEU A 303 -13.88 9.62 -1.38
C LEU A 303 -14.12 11.11 -1.68
N TYR A 304 -14.87 11.42 -2.74
CA TYR A 304 -15.23 12.79 -3.21
C TYR A 304 -16.54 12.75 -4.00
#